data_1aac9122929805023732185a5baa2790
#
_entry.id   1aac9122929805023732185a5baa2790
#
_cell.length_a   1.000
_cell.length_b   1.000
_cell.length_c   1.000
_cell.angle_alpha   90.00
_cell.angle_beta   90.00
_cell.angle_gamma   90.00
#
_symmetry.space_group_name_H-M   'P 1'
#
loop_
_entity.id
_entity.type
_entity.pdbx_description
1 polymer ?
#
loop_
_entity_poly.entity_id
_entity_poly.type
_entity_poly.pdbx_seq_one_letter_code
_entity_poly.pdbx_strand_id
1 'polypeptide(L)'
;MKTLTLLTILSLATFAQAATPPVLPAAIVNSSPAPVGFEENKGQVRTTEGEAAPFVRYRLSQGNTQLFLLGNGIAYQFSRLHYAQNTPEVVAERQHDRVETTQMGPRREQVRLETFRMDMVLEGADPNATITTEGRSEDYTQYYNHDALDVRTYTKVTYHEIYPGIDWVVYTTEKGMKYDFVVRPGADPDQIRMRFEHHEELSLDADGNLIHGNRMGRFTEERPVSFQDGKEVPTNFVLEGNSLRFALENYDRGQTLTIDPARLWGTYYGGADQDIGWACTTDANGNVYLAGSTLSATAIASGGYQNTIGGGYDAFLVKFTAA
;
A
#
# COMPACT_ATOMS: atom_id res chain seq x y z
N MET A 1 17.99 -77.25 54.27
CA MET A 1 18.21 -75.84 54.50
C MET A 1 18.58 -75.27 53.16
N LYS A 2 17.63 -74.53 52.47
CA LYS A 2 17.88 -73.89 51.19
C LYS A 2 17.93 -72.38 51.43
N THR A 3 19.07 -71.79 51.21
CA THR A 3 19.34 -70.40 51.40
C THR A 3 18.79 -69.60 50.14
N LEU A 4 17.90 -68.65 50.37
CA LEU A 4 17.31 -67.78 49.33
C LEU A 4 18.14 -66.50 49.25
N THR A 5 18.86 -66.33 48.17
CA THR A 5 19.61 -65.06 47.88
C THR A 5 18.72 -64.05 47.21
N LEU A 6 18.52 -62.91 47.88
CA LEU A 6 17.72 -61.79 47.39
C LEU A 6 18.61 -60.93 46.48
N LEU A 7 18.24 -60.81 45.19
CA LEU A 7 18.93 -59.99 44.23
C LEU A 7 18.24 -58.60 44.17
N THR A 8 18.91 -57.59 44.70
CA THR A 8 18.42 -56.20 44.65
C THR A 8 18.79 -55.57 43.27
N ILE A 9 17.80 -55.30 42.44
CA ILE A 9 18.00 -54.58 41.19
C ILE A 9 17.93 -53.07 41.48
N LEU A 10 19.08 -52.40 41.37
CA LEU A 10 19.20 -50.96 41.48
C LEU A 10 18.91 -50.37 40.11
N SER A 11 17.71 -49.80 39.91
CA SER A 11 17.37 -49.06 38.67
C SER A 11 17.98 -47.68 38.72
N LEU A 12 19.01 -47.43 37.90
CA LEU A 12 19.48 -46.05 37.60
C LEU A 12 18.47 -45.36 36.74
N ALA A 13 17.73 -44.42 37.33
CA ALA A 13 16.94 -43.45 36.54
C ALA A 13 17.90 -42.37 35.99
N THR A 14 18.21 -42.44 34.72
CA THR A 14 18.87 -41.33 33.99
C THR A 14 17.86 -40.21 33.75
N PHE A 15 17.98 -39.12 34.50
CA PHE A 15 17.28 -37.90 34.19
C PHE A 15 17.85 -37.33 32.88
N ALA A 16 17.07 -37.38 31.81
CA ALA A 16 17.36 -36.63 30.59
C ALA A 16 17.26 -35.15 30.94
N GLN A 17 18.38 -34.45 30.95
CA GLN A 17 18.39 -32.99 31.02
C GLN A 17 17.68 -32.45 29.78
N ALA A 18 16.55 -31.77 29.98
CA ALA A 18 15.89 -31.06 28.92
C ALA A 18 16.85 -29.99 28.36
N ALA A 19 17.19 -30.11 27.10
CA ALA A 19 17.98 -29.11 26.42
C ALA A 19 17.22 -27.77 26.47
N THR A 20 17.87 -26.75 27.02
CA THR A 20 17.35 -25.39 26.96
C THR A 20 17.15 -25.03 25.50
N PRO A 21 15.95 -24.52 25.10
CA PRO A 21 15.73 -24.10 23.73
C PRO A 21 16.74 -22.98 23.37
N PRO A 22 17.25 -22.97 22.14
CA PRO A 22 18.18 -21.93 21.71
C PRO A 22 17.51 -20.56 21.92
N VAL A 23 18.17 -19.70 22.69
CA VAL A 23 17.79 -18.29 22.81
C VAL A 23 18.07 -17.70 21.45
N LEU A 24 17.01 -17.41 20.69
CA LEU A 24 17.14 -16.62 19.47
C LEU A 24 17.74 -15.26 19.85
N PRO A 25 18.76 -14.80 19.14
CA PRO A 25 19.36 -13.51 19.45
C PRO A 25 18.28 -12.42 19.33
N ALA A 26 18.19 -11.57 20.34
CA ALA A 26 17.26 -10.42 20.41
C ALA A 26 17.60 -9.29 19.41
N ALA A 27 18.08 -9.63 18.23
CA ALA A 27 18.62 -8.72 17.25
C ALA A 27 17.76 -8.65 15.97
N ILE A 28 16.45 -8.50 16.11
CA ILE A 28 15.60 -8.10 14.97
C ILE A 28 14.57 -7.07 15.45
N VAL A 29 14.99 -6.04 16.15
CA VAL A 29 14.08 -4.96 16.57
C VAL A 29 14.72 -3.60 16.34
N ASN A 30 15.35 -3.40 15.20
CA ASN A 30 15.67 -2.06 14.69
C ASN A 30 15.87 -2.12 13.16
N SER A 31 14.95 -2.77 12.45
CA SER A 31 14.81 -2.43 11.05
C SER A 31 13.97 -1.15 11.00
N SER A 32 14.57 -0.03 10.64
CA SER A 32 13.81 1.06 10.05
C SER A 32 12.82 0.43 9.08
N PRO A 33 11.54 0.86 9.05
CA PRO A 33 10.60 0.31 8.09
C PRO A 33 11.28 0.36 6.72
N ALA A 34 11.30 -0.80 6.03
CA ALA A 34 11.92 -0.88 4.71
C ALA A 34 11.30 0.23 3.85
N PRO A 35 12.11 0.99 3.11
CA PRO A 35 11.58 2.08 2.30
C PRO A 35 10.48 1.51 1.41
N VAL A 36 9.32 2.15 1.43
CA VAL A 36 8.18 1.78 0.59
C VAL A 36 8.67 1.83 -0.86
N GLY A 37 8.64 0.71 -1.55
CA GLY A 37 9.18 0.60 -2.90
C GLY A 37 8.29 -0.23 -3.82
N PHE A 38 8.53 -0.10 -5.11
CA PHE A 38 7.87 -0.88 -6.17
C PHE A 38 8.47 -2.28 -6.23
N GLU A 39 7.73 -3.28 -5.81
CA GLU A 39 8.11 -4.68 -5.92
C GLU A 39 7.97 -5.14 -7.36
N GLU A 40 9.02 -5.70 -7.94
CA GLU A 40 8.98 -6.28 -9.29
C GLU A 40 8.07 -7.52 -9.36
N ASN A 41 7.40 -7.70 -10.49
CA ASN A 41 6.59 -8.90 -10.72
C ASN A 41 7.39 -9.95 -11.50
N LYS A 42 7.78 -11.01 -10.83
CA LYS A 42 8.41 -12.21 -11.41
C LYS A 42 7.43 -13.39 -11.56
N GLY A 43 6.12 -13.12 -11.51
CA GLY A 43 5.06 -14.13 -11.61
C GLY A 43 4.29 -14.39 -10.33
N GLN A 44 4.62 -13.68 -9.23
CA GLN A 44 3.91 -13.79 -7.97
C GLN A 44 2.59 -13.01 -7.95
N VAL A 45 2.43 -11.99 -8.82
CA VAL A 45 1.15 -11.28 -8.93
C VAL A 45 0.18 -12.11 -9.74
N ARG A 46 -1.02 -12.30 -9.19
CA ARG A 46 -2.07 -13.15 -9.76
C ARG A 46 -3.36 -12.37 -9.97
N THR A 47 -4.15 -12.83 -10.94
CA THR A 47 -5.53 -12.37 -11.12
C THR A 47 -6.44 -12.93 -10.01
N THR A 48 -7.67 -12.48 -9.96
CA THR A 48 -8.69 -13.01 -9.03
C THR A 48 -9.00 -14.49 -9.28
N GLU A 49 -8.78 -14.99 -10.49
CA GLU A 49 -8.92 -16.39 -10.88
C GLU A 49 -7.67 -17.21 -10.54
N GLY A 50 -6.60 -16.57 -10.03
CA GLY A 50 -5.35 -17.23 -9.63
C GLY A 50 -4.35 -17.42 -10.77
N GLU A 51 -4.62 -16.87 -11.95
CA GLU A 51 -3.70 -16.90 -13.09
C GLU A 51 -2.57 -15.87 -12.94
N ALA A 52 -1.44 -16.11 -13.61
CA ALA A 52 -0.35 -15.13 -13.63
C ALA A 52 -0.79 -13.83 -14.30
N ALA A 53 -0.38 -12.69 -13.75
CA ALA A 53 -0.69 -11.35 -14.26
C ALA A 53 0.57 -10.67 -14.84
N PRO A 54 1.11 -11.11 -15.99
CA PRO A 54 2.35 -10.57 -16.56
C PRO A 54 2.22 -9.13 -17.08
N PHE A 55 1.00 -8.64 -17.24
CA PHE A 55 0.70 -7.25 -17.59
C PHE A 55 0.98 -6.28 -16.44
N VAL A 56 1.06 -6.76 -15.20
CA VAL A 56 1.56 -6.02 -14.05
C VAL A 56 3.08 -6.06 -14.08
N ARG A 57 3.73 -4.90 -14.08
CA ARG A 57 5.19 -4.77 -14.06
C ARG A 57 5.72 -4.69 -12.65
N TYR A 58 5.11 -3.84 -11.82
CA TYR A 58 5.48 -3.62 -10.42
C TYR A 58 4.23 -3.49 -9.55
N ARG A 59 4.40 -3.78 -8.27
CA ARG A 59 3.37 -3.61 -7.23
C ARG A 59 3.91 -2.72 -6.12
N LEU A 60 3.08 -1.81 -5.63
CA LEU A 60 3.33 -1.01 -4.43
C LEU A 60 2.18 -1.24 -3.45
N SER A 61 2.49 -1.62 -2.22
CA SER A 61 1.49 -1.84 -1.16
C SER A 61 1.56 -0.72 -0.14
N GLN A 62 0.44 -0.06 0.12
CA GLN A 62 0.31 1.02 1.11
C GLN A 62 -0.97 0.82 1.93
N GLY A 63 -0.83 0.27 3.13
CA GLY A 63 -1.97 -0.02 3.99
C GLY A 63 -2.99 -0.96 3.32
N ASN A 64 -4.22 -0.49 3.15
CA ASN A 64 -5.30 -1.24 2.49
C ASN A 64 -5.40 -0.99 0.98
N THR A 65 -4.45 -0.26 0.41
CA THR A 65 -4.39 0.06 -1.02
C THR A 65 -3.18 -0.61 -1.65
N GLN A 66 -3.40 -1.27 -2.78
CA GLN A 66 -2.34 -1.77 -3.64
C GLN A 66 -2.38 -1.01 -4.96
N LEU A 67 -1.21 -0.62 -5.43
CA LEU A 67 -1.02 0.01 -6.73
C LEU A 67 -0.25 -0.96 -7.61
N PHE A 68 -0.70 -1.13 -8.84
CA PHE A 68 -0.07 -1.97 -9.84
C PHE A 68 0.35 -1.09 -11.01
N LEU A 69 1.64 -1.00 -11.27
CA LEU A 69 2.17 -0.37 -12.46
C LEU A 69 2.01 -1.33 -13.64
N LEU A 70 1.28 -0.90 -14.65
CA LEU A 70 1.02 -1.64 -15.88
C LEU A 70 1.96 -1.16 -17.01
N GLY A 71 1.85 -1.73 -18.19
CA GLY A 71 2.61 -1.25 -19.35
C GLY A 71 2.24 0.18 -19.76
N ASN A 72 1.02 0.62 -19.48
CA ASN A 72 0.50 1.92 -19.90
C ASN A 72 -0.43 2.56 -18.86
N GLY A 73 -0.12 2.45 -17.59
CA GLY A 73 -0.94 3.08 -16.55
C GLY A 73 -0.80 2.46 -15.17
N ILE A 74 -1.70 2.81 -14.29
CA ILE A 74 -1.76 2.37 -12.90
C ILE A 74 -3.15 1.80 -12.61
N ALA A 75 -3.19 0.62 -11.99
CA ALA A 75 -4.40 0.10 -11.37
C ALA A 75 -4.30 0.27 -9.84
N TYR A 76 -5.32 0.83 -9.24
CA TYR A 76 -5.48 1.00 -7.80
C TYR A 76 -6.46 -0.04 -7.31
N GLN A 77 -6.08 -0.84 -6.33
CA GLN A 77 -6.97 -1.77 -5.66
C GLN A 77 -7.09 -1.39 -4.19
N PHE A 78 -8.30 -1.06 -3.80
CA PHE A 78 -8.68 -0.81 -2.41
C PHE A 78 -9.23 -2.09 -1.83
N SER A 79 -8.90 -2.37 -0.58
CA SER A 79 -9.37 -3.60 0.10
C SER A 79 -9.91 -3.27 1.48
N ARG A 80 -11.03 -3.89 1.84
CA ARG A 80 -11.64 -3.78 3.17
C ARG A 80 -12.01 -5.15 3.69
N LEU A 81 -11.59 -5.45 4.89
CA LEU A 81 -11.99 -6.65 5.60
C LEU A 81 -13.28 -6.40 6.37
N HIS A 82 -14.29 -7.19 6.12
CA HIS A 82 -15.52 -7.21 6.90
C HIS A 82 -15.48 -8.45 7.79
N TYR A 83 -15.44 -8.23 9.08
CA TYR A 83 -15.55 -9.30 10.06
C TYR A 83 -17.04 -9.59 10.29
N ALA A 84 -17.42 -10.86 10.43
CA ALA A 84 -18.78 -11.22 10.78
C ALA A 84 -19.19 -10.48 12.06
N GLN A 85 -20.21 -9.63 11.96
CA GLN A 85 -20.71 -8.93 13.14
C GLN A 85 -21.21 -9.96 14.17
N ASN A 86 -21.02 -9.67 15.45
CA ASN A 86 -21.59 -10.45 16.55
C ASN A 86 -23.11 -10.22 16.63
N THR A 87 -23.85 -10.63 15.59
CA THR A 87 -25.31 -10.66 15.67
C THR A 87 -25.76 -11.75 16.65
N PRO A 88 -26.94 -11.64 17.29
CA PRO A 88 -27.46 -12.68 18.17
C PRO A 88 -27.47 -14.07 17.52
N GLU A 89 -27.73 -14.15 16.21
CA GLU A 89 -27.74 -15.39 15.42
C GLU A 89 -26.32 -15.98 15.30
N VAL A 90 -25.32 -15.15 14.97
CA VAL A 90 -23.90 -15.56 14.89
C VAL A 90 -23.37 -16.00 16.25
N VAL A 91 -23.80 -15.34 17.34
CA VAL A 91 -23.44 -15.73 18.71
C VAL A 91 -24.11 -17.06 19.09
N ALA A 92 -25.38 -17.27 18.72
CA ALA A 92 -26.09 -18.53 18.96
C ALA A 92 -25.47 -19.69 18.20
N GLU A 93 -25.13 -19.49 16.92
CA GLU A 93 -24.42 -20.48 16.11
C GLU A 93 -23.04 -20.82 16.67
N ARG A 94 -22.28 -19.80 17.13
CA ARG A 94 -21.01 -20.00 17.85
C ARG A 94 -21.16 -20.79 19.15
N GLN A 95 -22.27 -20.64 19.86
CA GLN A 95 -22.54 -21.40 21.09
C GLN A 95 -22.95 -22.84 20.80
N HIS A 96 -23.76 -23.07 19.75
CA HIS A 96 -24.18 -24.41 19.33
C HIS A 96 -22.99 -25.26 18.90
N ASP A 97 -22.16 -24.72 18.06
CA ASP A 97 -20.93 -25.40 17.59
C ASP A 97 -19.90 -25.68 18.68
N ARG A 98 -19.92 -24.93 19.79
CA ARG A 98 -19.02 -25.16 20.93
C ARG A 98 -19.32 -26.47 21.69
N VAL A 99 -20.55 -26.97 21.55
CA VAL A 99 -21.00 -28.21 22.20
C VAL A 99 -20.63 -29.45 21.36
N GLU A 100 -20.46 -29.31 20.05
CA GLU A 100 -20.23 -30.48 19.16
C GLU A 100 -18.75 -30.74 18.83
N THR A 101 -17.83 -29.82 19.06
CA THR A 101 -16.43 -30.00 18.67
C THR A 101 -15.45 -30.00 19.83
N THR A 102 -15.07 -31.21 20.29
CA THR A 102 -13.87 -31.47 21.11
C THR A 102 -12.56 -31.48 20.28
N GLN A 103 -12.60 -31.12 19.01
CA GLN A 103 -11.39 -31.03 18.17
C GLN A 103 -11.05 -29.56 17.90
N MET A 104 -9.97 -29.12 18.57
CA MET A 104 -9.42 -27.77 18.46
C MET A 104 -8.72 -27.57 17.13
N GLY A 105 -9.37 -26.85 16.22
CA GLY A 105 -8.71 -26.04 15.19
C GLY A 105 -9.14 -24.59 15.37
N PRO A 106 -8.30 -23.59 15.13
CA PRO A 106 -8.76 -22.20 15.16
C PRO A 106 -9.86 -22.05 14.12
N ARG A 107 -11.08 -21.71 14.57
CA ARG A 107 -12.18 -21.38 13.68
C ARG A 107 -11.75 -20.22 12.81
N ARG A 108 -11.81 -20.40 11.51
CA ARG A 108 -11.72 -19.29 10.56
C ARG A 108 -12.93 -18.41 10.80
N GLU A 109 -12.71 -17.26 11.42
CA GLU A 109 -13.72 -16.20 11.42
C GLU A 109 -14.13 -15.97 9.96
N GLN A 110 -15.42 -15.89 9.69
CA GLN A 110 -15.90 -15.56 8.36
C GLN A 110 -15.53 -14.11 8.08
N VAL A 111 -14.40 -13.93 7.43
CA VAL A 111 -13.90 -12.63 6.99
C VAL A 111 -14.27 -12.49 5.53
N ARG A 112 -15.05 -11.46 5.21
CA ARG A 112 -15.33 -11.08 3.83
C ARG A 112 -14.35 -9.99 3.41
N LEU A 113 -13.58 -10.24 2.37
CA LEU A 113 -12.77 -9.24 1.72
C LEU A 113 -13.61 -8.54 0.64
N GLU A 114 -13.80 -7.24 0.76
CA GLU A 114 -14.34 -6.39 -0.28
C GLU A 114 -13.18 -5.70 -0.98
N THR A 115 -13.17 -5.74 -2.32
CA THR A 115 -12.17 -5.05 -3.13
C THR A 115 -12.85 -4.12 -4.13
N PHE A 116 -12.23 -2.98 -4.38
CA PHE A 116 -12.64 -2.04 -5.42
C PHE A 116 -11.42 -1.69 -6.27
N ARG A 117 -11.58 -1.70 -7.58
CA ARG A 117 -10.53 -1.34 -8.53
C ARG A 117 -10.85 -0.01 -9.18
N MET A 118 -9.82 0.78 -9.41
CA MET A 118 -9.85 2.01 -10.19
C MET A 118 -8.60 2.05 -11.05
N ASP A 119 -8.71 2.51 -12.29
CA ASP A 119 -7.59 2.53 -13.23
C ASP A 119 -7.33 3.94 -13.76
N MET A 120 -6.05 4.28 -13.90
CA MET A 120 -5.56 5.40 -14.69
C MET A 120 -4.81 4.83 -15.89
N VAL A 121 -5.35 5.02 -17.08
CA VAL A 121 -4.81 4.49 -18.34
C VAL A 121 -4.20 5.63 -19.15
N LEU A 122 -2.95 5.51 -19.54
CA LEU A 122 -2.28 6.41 -20.47
C LEU A 122 -2.72 6.08 -21.89
N GLU A 123 -3.59 6.91 -22.48
CA GLU A 123 -4.19 6.69 -23.80
C GLU A 123 -3.15 6.88 -24.91
N GLY A 124 -3.03 5.89 -25.78
CA GLY A 124 -2.07 5.93 -26.89
C GLY A 124 -0.61 5.72 -26.49
N ALA A 125 -0.35 5.42 -25.22
CA ALA A 125 0.99 5.09 -24.72
C ALA A 125 1.48 3.74 -25.26
N ASP A 126 2.81 3.58 -25.38
CA ASP A 126 3.42 2.30 -25.74
C ASP A 126 3.42 1.34 -24.54
N PRO A 127 2.61 0.27 -24.53
CA PRO A 127 2.57 -0.69 -23.43
C PRO A 127 3.84 -1.54 -23.29
N ASN A 128 4.74 -1.48 -24.30
CA ASN A 128 6.02 -2.19 -24.33
C ASN A 128 7.22 -1.26 -24.15
N ALA A 129 7.00 -0.04 -23.68
CA ALA A 129 8.05 0.92 -23.39
C ALA A 129 9.17 0.27 -22.55
N THR A 130 10.42 0.59 -22.88
CA THR A 130 11.57 0.08 -22.10
C THR A 130 11.53 0.63 -20.67
N ILE A 131 11.71 -0.24 -19.70
CA ILE A 131 11.66 0.13 -18.28
C ILE A 131 13.06 0.05 -17.68
N THR A 132 13.45 1.10 -16.95
CA THR A 132 14.62 1.10 -16.06
C THR A 132 14.21 1.40 -14.62
N THR A 133 15.02 0.97 -13.67
CA THR A 133 14.74 1.12 -12.24
C THR A 133 15.94 1.69 -11.50
N GLU A 134 15.65 2.42 -10.42
CA GLU A 134 16.67 2.96 -9.50
C GLU A 134 16.28 2.67 -8.04
N GLY A 135 17.24 2.79 -7.13
CA GLY A 135 17.01 2.58 -5.70
C GLY A 135 16.63 1.14 -5.36
N ARG A 136 17.33 0.17 -5.95
CA ARG A 136 17.13 -1.26 -5.69
C ARG A 136 17.40 -1.58 -4.21
N SER A 137 16.48 -2.30 -3.56
CA SER A 137 16.65 -2.76 -2.18
C SER A 137 17.78 -3.81 -2.07
N GLU A 138 18.46 -3.84 -0.93
CA GLU A 138 19.33 -4.95 -0.57
C GLU A 138 18.51 -6.18 -0.15
N ASP A 139 17.37 -5.96 0.50
CA ASP A 139 16.43 -7.00 0.88
C ASP A 139 15.67 -7.54 -0.32
N TYR A 140 15.23 -8.78 -0.23
CA TYR A 140 14.43 -9.47 -1.25
C TYR A 140 13.37 -10.36 -0.63
N THR A 141 12.33 -10.64 -1.42
CA THR A 141 11.25 -11.56 -1.03
C THR A 141 11.30 -12.82 -1.87
N GLN A 142 10.97 -13.95 -1.25
CA GLN A 142 10.89 -15.27 -1.90
C GLN A 142 9.44 -15.74 -1.90
N TYR A 143 8.87 -15.96 -3.08
CA TYR A 143 7.52 -16.48 -3.27
C TYR A 143 7.59 -17.93 -3.79
N TYR A 144 7.91 -18.86 -2.90
CA TYR A 144 8.13 -20.29 -3.24
C TYR A 144 6.93 -20.93 -3.95
N ASN A 145 5.70 -20.51 -3.63
CA ASN A 145 4.49 -21.04 -4.25
C ASN A 145 4.30 -20.61 -5.71
N HIS A 146 5.13 -19.68 -6.19
CA HIS A 146 5.02 -19.07 -7.51
C HIS A 146 6.34 -19.09 -8.28
N ASP A 147 7.36 -19.79 -7.76
CA ASP A 147 8.73 -19.82 -8.31
C ASP A 147 9.34 -18.43 -8.55
N ALA A 148 8.83 -17.41 -7.87
CA ALA A 148 9.33 -16.04 -7.97
C ALA A 148 10.35 -15.80 -6.85
N LEU A 149 11.62 -15.97 -7.20
CA LEU A 149 12.75 -15.88 -6.28
C LEU A 149 13.52 -14.57 -6.49
N ASP A 150 14.18 -14.08 -5.41
CA ASP A 150 14.96 -12.84 -5.42
C ASP A 150 14.16 -11.64 -5.95
N VAL A 151 12.92 -11.52 -5.49
CA VAL A 151 12.01 -10.42 -5.85
C VAL A 151 12.46 -9.17 -5.10
N ARG A 152 12.80 -8.11 -5.83
CA ARG A 152 13.34 -6.86 -5.29
C ARG A 152 12.33 -5.72 -5.34
N THR A 153 12.60 -4.70 -4.52
CA THR A 153 11.88 -3.43 -4.58
C THR A 153 12.79 -2.32 -5.08
N TYR A 154 12.17 -1.31 -5.69
CA TYR A 154 12.85 -0.17 -6.28
C TYR A 154 12.13 1.11 -5.86
N THR A 155 12.85 2.19 -5.65
CA THR A 155 12.24 3.47 -5.28
C THR A 155 11.78 4.27 -6.49
N LYS A 156 12.26 3.92 -7.70
CA LYS A 156 11.93 4.61 -8.95
C LYS A 156 11.86 3.65 -10.13
N VAL A 157 10.87 3.85 -10.96
CA VAL A 157 10.60 3.12 -12.20
C VAL A 157 10.40 4.13 -13.32
N THR A 158 11.20 4.04 -14.39
CA THR A 158 11.12 4.94 -15.55
C THR A 158 10.69 4.15 -16.78
N TYR A 159 9.60 4.54 -17.40
CA TYR A 159 9.14 4.07 -18.69
C TYR A 159 9.67 5.01 -19.75
N HIS A 160 10.65 4.56 -20.54
CA HIS A 160 11.28 5.36 -21.57
C HIS A 160 10.42 5.42 -22.82
N GLU A 161 10.22 6.64 -23.32
CA GLU A 161 9.40 6.86 -24.52
C GLU A 161 8.01 6.24 -24.44
N ILE A 162 7.37 6.39 -23.25
CA ILE A 162 5.97 5.97 -23.08
C ILE A 162 5.05 6.63 -24.12
N TYR A 163 5.41 7.82 -24.57
CA TYR A 163 4.99 8.47 -25.79
C TYR A 163 6.24 8.92 -26.57
N PRO A 164 6.18 9.13 -27.88
CA PRO A 164 7.32 9.62 -28.64
C PRO A 164 7.98 10.84 -28.02
N GLY A 165 9.22 10.68 -27.54
CA GLY A 165 10.01 11.71 -26.88
C GLY A 165 9.58 12.07 -25.45
N ILE A 166 8.74 11.27 -24.80
CA ILE A 166 8.27 11.50 -23.42
C ILE A 166 8.53 10.27 -22.57
N ASP A 167 9.24 10.44 -21.46
CA ASP A 167 9.41 9.42 -20.44
C ASP A 167 8.37 9.61 -19.32
N TRP A 168 7.87 8.50 -18.78
CA TRP A 168 7.03 8.49 -17.59
C TRP A 168 7.82 7.95 -16.42
N VAL A 169 8.03 8.76 -15.39
CA VAL A 169 8.84 8.46 -14.23
C VAL A 169 7.95 8.31 -13.02
N VAL A 170 7.92 7.12 -12.41
CA VAL A 170 7.12 6.84 -11.22
C VAL A 170 8.06 6.54 -10.06
N TYR A 171 7.88 7.22 -8.93
CA TYR A 171 8.79 7.10 -7.80
C TYR A 171 8.08 7.21 -6.45
N THR A 172 8.75 6.73 -5.41
CA THR A 172 8.25 6.82 -4.04
C THR A 172 8.93 7.95 -3.30
N THR A 173 8.16 8.63 -2.46
CA THR A 173 8.62 9.65 -1.52
C THR A 173 8.16 9.27 -0.12
N GLU A 174 8.60 10.00 0.90
CA GLU A 174 8.06 9.86 2.27
C GLU A 174 6.54 10.09 2.34
N LYS A 175 5.99 10.84 1.38
CA LYS A 175 4.56 11.14 1.28
C LYS A 175 3.78 10.16 0.41
N GLY A 176 4.42 9.15 -0.15
CA GLY A 176 3.83 8.12 -1.02
C GLY A 176 4.33 8.17 -2.47
N MET A 177 3.60 7.53 -3.38
CA MET A 177 3.95 7.49 -4.80
C MET A 177 3.71 8.83 -5.49
N LYS A 178 4.63 9.21 -6.36
CA LYS A 178 4.52 10.32 -7.33
C LYS A 178 4.86 9.84 -8.72
N TYR A 179 4.50 10.63 -9.71
CA TYR A 179 4.94 10.42 -11.09
C TYR A 179 5.18 11.76 -11.79
N ASP A 180 6.09 11.75 -12.75
CA ASP A 180 6.42 12.89 -13.61
C ASP A 180 6.39 12.45 -15.06
N PHE A 181 6.12 13.41 -15.97
CA PHE A 181 6.39 13.25 -17.38
C PHE A 181 7.57 14.12 -17.78
N VAL A 182 8.60 13.51 -18.34
CA VAL A 182 9.78 14.21 -18.84
C VAL A 182 9.66 14.32 -20.35
N VAL A 183 9.31 15.52 -20.81
CA VAL A 183 9.10 15.84 -22.23
C VAL A 183 10.40 16.35 -22.81
N ARG A 184 10.97 15.62 -23.79
CA ARG A 184 12.24 15.97 -24.45
C ARG A 184 12.03 17.12 -25.44
N PRO A 185 13.10 17.85 -25.81
CA PRO A 185 13.01 18.89 -26.83
C PRO A 185 12.34 18.41 -28.12
N GLY A 186 11.34 19.17 -28.56
CA GLY A 186 10.57 18.86 -29.77
C GLY A 186 9.43 17.85 -29.62
N ALA A 187 9.33 17.17 -28.47
CA ALA A 187 8.19 16.30 -28.21
C ALA A 187 6.91 17.11 -27.91
N ASP A 188 5.78 16.48 -28.14
CA ASP A 188 4.47 17.12 -27.97
C ASP A 188 3.80 16.63 -26.67
N PRO A 189 3.69 17.45 -25.60
CA PRO A 189 3.05 17.07 -24.35
C PRO A 189 1.53 16.85 -24.48
N ASP A 190 0.87 17.32 -25.53
CA ASP A 190 -0.56 17.09 -25.77
C ASP A 190 -0.88 15.61 -26.05
N GLN A 191 0.14 14.77 -26.26
CA GLN A 191 0.00 13.31 -26.32
C GLN A 191 -0.37 12.70 -24.97
N ILE A 192 -0.02 13.36 -23.85
CA ILE A 192 -0.27 12.87 -22.52
C ILE A 192 -1.74 12.97 -22.21
N ARG A 193 -2.43 11.83 -22.21
CA ARG A 193 -3.85 11.71 -21.89
C ARG A 193 -4.03 10.58 -20.89
N MET A 194 -4.61 10.89 -19.74
CA MET A 194 -4.86 9.96 -18.65
C MET A 194 -6.36 9.72 -18.54
N ARG A 195 -6.81 8.52 -18.90
CA ARG A 195 -8.21 8.14 -18.78
C ARG A 195 -8.43 7.38 -17.48
N PHE A 196 -9.38 7.85 -16.67
CA PHE A 196 -9.77 7.22 -15.42
C PHE A 196 -10.96 6.31 -15.64
N GLU A 197 -10.86 5.07 -15.13
CA GLU A 197 -11.90 4.04 -15.23
C GLU A 197 -12.29 3.53 -13.84
N HIS A 198 -13.52 3.02 -13.71
CA HIS A 198 -14.04 2.44 -12.48
C HIS A 198 -14.01 3.38 -11.27
N HIS A 199 -13.99 4.70 -11.48
CA HIS A 199 -14.13 5.70 -10.43
C HIS A 199 -15.61 5.93 -10.08
N GLU A 200 -15.89 6.36 -8.85
CA GLU A 200 -17.20 6.89 -8.41
C GLU A 200 -17.18 8.41 -8.29
N GLU A 201 -15.99 8.98 -8.19
CA GLU A 201 -15.76 10.42 -8.16
C GLU A 201 -14.58 10.77 -9.08
N LEU A 202 -14.76 11.78 -9.93
CA LEU A 202 -13.70 12.38 -10.73
C LEU A 202 -14.08 13.83 -11.01
N SER A 203 -13.31 14.77 -10.49
CA SER A 203 -13.59 16.20 -10.63
C SER A 203 -12.34 17.04 -10.41
N LEU A 204 -12.39 18.31 -10.83
CA LEU A 204 -11.45 19.33 -10.40
C LEU A 204 -12.10 20.18 -9.31
N ASP A 205 -11.37 20.48 -8.23
CA ASP A 205 -11.83 21.42 -7.21
C ASP A 205 -11.59 22.88 -7.63
N ALA A 206 -11.93 23.83 -6.75
CA ALA A 206 -11.81 25.27 -7.02
C ALA A 206 -10.35 25.74 -7.15
N ASP A 207 -9.40 24.99 -6.60
CA ASP A 207 -7.96 25.28 -6.67
C ASP A 207 -7.28 24.59 -7.86
N GLY A 208 -8.03 23.82 -8.64
CA GLY A 208 -7.58 23.08 -9.82
C GLY A 208 -6.92 21.73 -9.48
N ASN A 209 -7.12 21.22 -8.27
CA ASN A 209 -6.66 19.90 -7.89
C ASN A 209 -7.58 18.83 -8.46
N LEU A 210 -7.02 17.68 -8.86
CA LEU A 210 -7.79 16.54 -9.30
C LEU A 210 -8.23 15.72 -8.09
N ILE A 211 -9.53 15.48 -8.00
CA ILE A 211 -10.14 14.58 -7.03
C ILE A 211 -10.61 13.35 -7.76
N HIS A 212 -10.11 12.18 -7.38
CA HIS A 212 -10.57 10.91 -7.92
C HIS A 212 -10.65 9.85 -6.83
N GLY A 213 -11.65 8.98 -6.92
CA GLY A 213 -11.86 8.00 -5.89
C GLY A 213 -13.13 7.19 -6.04
N ASN A 214 -13.38 6.44 -4.98
CA ASN A 214 -14.55 5.58 -4.82
C ASN A 214 -14.95 5.53 -3.34
N ARG A 215 -16.03 4.78 -3.01
CA ARG A 215 -16.54 4.59 -1.64
C ARG A 215 -15.53 4.06 -0.62
N MET A 216 -14.39 3.52 -1.05
CA MET A 216 -13.37 2.93 -0.16
C MET A 216 -12.16 3.85 0.05
N GLY A 217 -11.94 4.82 -0.82
CA GLY A 217 -10.85 5.77 -0.71
C GLY A 217 -10.92 6.87 -1.77
N ARG A 218 -10.28 7.99 -1.46
CA ARG A 218 -10.19 9.16 -2.31
C ARG A 218 -8.73 9.56 -2.42
N PHE A 219 -8.33 9.99 -3.61
CA PHE A 219 -7.06 10.66 -3.86
C PHE A 219 -7.32 12.11 -4.26
N THR A 220 -6.41 12.96 -3.84
CA THR A 220 -6.33 14.34 -4.34
C THR A 220 -4.94 14.53 -4.91
N GLU A 221 -4.86 14.91 -6.17
CA GLU A 221 -3.63 15.31 -6.82
C GLU A 221 -3.66 16.82 -6.96
N GLU A 222 -2.64 17.50 -6.45
CA GLU A 222 -2.53 18.95 -6.56
C GLU A 222 -2.46 19.36 -8.02
N ARG A 223 -2.87 20.59 -8.28
CA ARG A 223 -2.62 21.23 -9.57
C ARG A 223 -1.16 21.01 -9.97
N PRO A 224 -0.91 20.57 -11.21
CA PRO A 224 0.45 20.23 -11.65
C PRO A 224 1.33 21.47 -11.70
N VAL A 225 2.59 21.27 -11.38
CA VAL A 225 3.65 22.26 -11.55
C VAL A 225 4.62 21.71 -12.58
N SER A 226 4.94 22.49 -13.59
CA SER A 226 5.95 22.09 -14.58
C SER A 226 7.21 22.93 -14.43
N PHE A 227 8.34 22.36 -14.79
CA PHE A 227 9.65 23.01 -14.67
C PHE A 227 10.44 22.88 -15.96
N GLN A 228 11.10 23.97 -16.31
CA GLN A 228 12.02 24.03 -17.43
C GLN A 228 13.24 24.87 -17.03
N ASP A 229 14.44 24.29 -17.07
CA ASP A 229 15.69 24.93 -16.64
C ASP A 229 15.57 25.57 -15.22
N GLY A 230 14.93 24.84 -14.30
CA GLY A 230 14.69 25.28 -12.91
C GLY A 230 13.66 26.39 -12.75
N LYS A 231 12.98 26.80 -13.83
CA LYS A 231 11.92 27.81 -13.79
C LYS A 231 10.56 27.11 -13.90
N GLU A 232 9.60 27.61 -13.11
CA GLU A 232 8.23 27.13 -13.15
C GLU A 232 7.56 27.53 -14.47
N VAL A 233 6.85 26.57 -15.08
CA VAL A 233 5.95 26.75 -16.20
C VAL A 233 4.53 26.53 -15.70
N PRO A 234 3.66 27.57 -15.71
CA PRO A 234 2.29 27.41 -15.24
C PRO A 234 1.57 26.31 -15.99
N THR A 235 1.01 25.38 -15.24
CA THR A 235 0.37 24.17 -15.77
C THR A 235 -0.95 23.95 -15.05
N ASN A 236 -1.96 23.50 -15.76
CA ASN A 236 -3.26 23.18 -15.17
C ASN A 236 -3.75 21.83 -15.69
N PHE A 237 -4.56 21.16 -14.90
CA PHE A 237 -5.37 20.05 -15.37
C PHE A 237 -6.53 20.54 -16.23
N VAL A 238 -6.86 19.77 -17.25
CA VAL A 238 -8.09 19.91 -18.04
C VAL A 238 -8.76 18.54 -18.05
N LEU A 239 -9.96 18.48 -17.47
CA LEU A 239 -10.75 17.26 -17.39
C LEU A 239 -11.91 17.32 -18.40
N GLU A 240 -11.94 16.36 -19.32
CA GLU A 240 -12.96 16.20 -20.35
C GLU A 240 -13.61 14.81 -20.21
N GLY A 241 -14.77 14.76 -19.57
CA GLY A 241 -15.39 13.47 -19.20
C GLY A 241 -14.53 12.74 -18.20
N ASN A 242 -13.98 11.59 -18.57
CA ASN A 242 -13.06 10.80 -17.75
C ASN A 242 -11.59 10.84 -18.22
N SER A 243 -11.27 11.72 -19.17
CA SER A 243 -9.92 11.93 -19.69
C SER A 243 -9.34 13.23 -19.17
N LEU A 244 -8.16 13.15 -18.58
CA LEU A 244 -7.38 14.26 -18.02
C LEU A 244 -6.19 14.55 -18.94
N ARG A 245 -5.91 15.81 -19.18
CA ARG A 245 -4.72 16.30 -19.88
C ARG A 245 -4.13 17.50 -19.18
N PHE A 246 -2.94 17.91 -19.59
CA PHE A 246 -2.28 19.10 -19.10
C PHE A 246 -2.52 20.28 -20.06
N ALA A 247 -2.81 21.46 -19.52
CA ALA A 247 -2.76 22.72 -20.24
C ALA A 247 -1.51 23.46 -19.76
N LEU A 248 -0.57 23.64 -20.66
CA LEU A 248 0.72 24.31 -20.41
C LEU A 248 0.66 25.73 -20.98
N GLU A 249 1.14 26.70 -20.20
CA GLU A 249 1.40 28.04 -20.71
C GLU A 249 2.69 28.08 -21.55
N ASN A 250 3.15 29.27 -21.91
CA ASN A 250 4.32 29.44 -22.76
C ASN A 250 5.58 28.77 -22.17
N TYR A 251 6.13 27.82 -22.90
CA TYR A 251 7.39 27.14 -22.59
C TYR A 251 8.26 27.04 -23.87
N ASP A 252 9.56 26.84 -23.69
CA ASP A 252 10.50 26.67 -24.80
C ASP A 252 10.50 25.21 -25.29
N ARG A 253 9.95 24.95 -26.46
CA ARG A 253 9.92 23.60 -27.06
C ARG A 253 11.33 23.04 -27.41
N GLY A 254 12.36 23.88 -27.38
CA GLY A 254 13.75 23.49 -27.59
C GLY A 254 14.44 22.94 -26.35
N GLN A 255 13.77 22.95 -25.19
CA GLN A 255 14.32 22.48 -23.92
C GLN A 255 13.46 21.37 -23.32
N THR A 256 14.06 20.59 -22.42
CA THR A 256 13.33 19.57 -21.66
C THR A 256 12.34 20.23 -20.71
N LEU A 257 11.11 19.72 -20.67
CA LEU A 257 10.06 20.10 -19.74
C LEU A 257 9.75 18.94 -18.82
N THR A 258 9.69 19.16 -17.51
CA THR A 258 9.20 18.19 -16.53
C THR A 258 7.85 18.61 -16.02
N ILE A 259 6.83 17.76 -16.18
CA ILE A 259 5.48 17.95 -15.66
C ILE A 259 5.35 17.10 -14.40
N ASP A 260 5.21 17.73 -13.23
CA ASP A 260 5.07 17.12 -11.91
C ASP A 260 3.65 17.35 -11.35
N PRO A 261 2.73 16.38 -11.46
CA PRO A 261 1.46 16.43 -10.74
C PRO A 261 1.73 16.21 -9.25
N ALA A 262 1.79 17.28 -8.49
CA ALA A 262 2.10 17.20 -7.08
C ALA A 262 0.96 16.55 -6.29
N ARG A 263 1.28 15.67 -5.35
CA ARG A 263 0.32 15.10 -4.41
C ARG A 263 0.22 15.99 -3.18
N LEU A 264 -0.99 16.37 -2.76
CA LEU A 264 -1.20 17.26 -1.62
C LEU A 264 -0.51 16.75 -0.36
N TRP A 265 -0.85 15.58 0.10
CA TRP A 265 -0.14 14.88 1.15
C TRP A 265 -0.72 13.48 1.38
N GLY A 266 0.09 12.60 1.92
CA GLY A 266 -0.34 11.35 2.50
C GLY A 266 0.47 11.15 3.77
N THR A 267 -0.16 10.69 4.84
CA THR A 267 0.54 10.42 6.09
C THR A 267 0.16 9.04 6.60
N TYR A 268 1.07 8.48 7.37
CA TYR A 268 0.81 7.28 8.16
C TYR A 268 0.45 7.73 9.58
N TYR A 269 -0.50 7.04 10.17
CA TYR A 269 -0.85 7.22 11.55
C TYR A 269 -0.94 5.87 12.24
N GLY A 270 -0.15 5.69 13.28
CA GLY A 270 -0.06 4.46 14.04
C GLY A 270 1.18 4.43 14.91
N GLY A 271 1.26 3.45 15.79
CA GLY A 271 2.39 3.21 16.67
C GLY A 271 3.11 1.90 16.34
N ALA A 272 3.61 1.20 17.38
CA ALA A 272 4.40 0.00 17.23
C ALA A 272 3.57 -1.29 17.08
N ASP A 273 2.29 -1.25 17.45
CA ASP A 273 1.37 -2.38 17.40
C ASP A 273 0.26 -2.16 16.35
N GLN A 274 -0.76 -2.98 16.38
CA GLN A 274 -1.84 -2.93 15.41
C GLN A 274 -2.73 -1.69 15.60
N ASP A 275 -2.86 -0.89 14.53
CA ASP A 275 -3.72 0.27 14.44
C ASP A 275 -4.68 0.11 13.26
N ILE A 276 -5.95 0.42 13.46
CA ILE A 276 -7.01 0.25 12.45
C ILE A 276 -7.77 1.56 12.33
N GLY A 277 -7.71 2.20 11.15
CA GLY A 277 -8.57 3.32 10.80
C GLY A 277 -9.95 2.83 10.38
N TRP A 278 -11.01 3.34 11.02
CA TRP A 278 -12.40 2.96 10.74
C TRP A 278 -13.14 4.00 9.91
N ALA A 279 -12.84 5.27 10.12
CA ALA A 279 -13.51 6.37 9.46
C ALA A 279 -12.58 7.57 9.29
N CYS A 280 -12.73 8.28 8.18
CA CYS A 280 -12.02 9.51 7.89
C CYS A 280 -13.02 10.54 7.34
N THR A 281 -12.88 11.82 7.74
CA THR A 281 -13.68 12.92 7.23
C THR A 281 -12.87 14.21 7.26
N THR A 282 -13.36 15.23 6.55
CA THR A 282 -12.75 16.57 6.53
C THR A 282 -13.75 17.63 7.02
N ASP A 283 -13.25 18.69 7.63
CA ASP A 283 -14.05 19.89 7.91
C ASP A 283 -13.92 20.91 6.76
N ALA A 284 -14.70 22.00 6.87
CA ALA A 284 -14.71 23.07 5.88
C ALA A 284 -13.38 23.84 5.75
N ASN A 285 -12.45 23.64 6.69
CA ASN A 285 -11.11 24.25 6.67
C ASN A 285 -10.05 23.29 6.12
N GLY A 286 -10.45 22.12 5.59
CA GLY A 286 -9.55 21.11 5.04
C GLY A 286 -8.83 20.27 6.10
N ASN A 287 -9.17 20.39 7.40
CA ASN A 287 -8.60 19.51 8.39
C ASN A 287 -9.17 18.10 8.23
N VAL A 288 -8.31 17.10 8.36
CA VAL A 288 -8.70 15.68 8.26
C VAL A 288 -8.86 15.11 9.66
N TYR A 289 -9.95 14.39 9.89
CA TYR A 289 -10.22 13.66 11.13
C TYR A 289 -10.22 12.17 10.84
N LEU A 290 -9.38 11.41 11.54
CA LEU A 290 -9.30 9.96 11.45
C LEU A 290 -9.72 9.36 12.80
N ALA A 291 -10.70 8.47 12.76
CA ALA A 291 -11.13 7.70 13.93
C ALA A 291 -10.81 6.22 13.73
N GLY A 292 -10.41 5.54 14.78
CA GLY A 292 -10.01 4.15 14.71
C GLY A 292 -9.84 3.48 16.06
N SER A 293 -9.20 2.32 16.06
CA SER A 293 -8.78 1.58 17.25
C SER A 293 -7.31 1.24 17.19
N THR A 294 -6.66 1.18 18.36
CA THR A 294 -5.22 0.97 18.51
C THR A 294 -4.91 -0.05 19.60
N LEU A 295 -3.85 -0.83 19.39
CA LEU A 295 -3.13 -1.58 20.42
C LEU A 295 -1.80 -0.92 20.77
N SER A 296 -1.42 0.15 20.09
CA SER A 296 -0.14 0.82 20.26
C SER A 296 -0.13 1.66 21.56
N ALA A 297 0.81 1.35 22.43
CA ALA A 297 0.96 2.06 23.71
C ALA A 297 1.59 3.46 23.58
N THR A 298 2.23 3.74 22.45
CA THR A 298 2.96 5.00 22.18
C THR A 298 2.74 5.47 20.74
N ALA A 299 3.03 6.74 20.48
CA ALA A 299 2.93 7.38 19.16
C ALA A 299 1.50 7.53 18.61
N ILE A 300 0.46 7.32 19.43
CA ILE A 300 -0.96 7.44 19.03
C ILE A 300 -1.55 8.77 19.43
N ALA A 301 -1.18 9.33 20.59
CA ALA A 301 -1.73 10.58 21.06
C ALA A 301 -0.61 11.50 21.57
N SER A 302 -0.76 12.79 21.27
CA SER A 302 0.09 13.87 21.79
C SER A 302 -0.78 15.09 22.04
N GLY A 303 -0.76 15.62 23.26
CA GLY A 303 -1.56 16.78 23.65
C GLY A 303 -3.08 16.54 23.71
N GLY A 304 -3.53 15.28 23.66
CA GLY A 304 -4.92 14.89 23.76
C GLY A 304 -5.45 14.80 25.19
N TYR A 305 -6.75 14.54 25.32
CA TYR A 305 -7.39 14.32 26.62
C TYR A 305 -6.84 13.07 27.32
N GLN A 306 -6.60 12.00 26.57
CA GLN A 306 -5.96 10.77 27.04
C GLN A 306 -4.82 10.42 26.09
N ASN A 307 -3.61 10.25 26.63
CA ASN A 307 -2.40 9.98 25.85
C ASN A 307 -1.80 8.59 26.14
N THR A 308 -2.50 7.75 26.91
CA THR A 308 -2.08 6.41 27.30
C THR A 308 -3.18 5.42 27.01
N ILE A 309 -2.79 4.23 26.53
CA ILE A 309 -3.72 3.12 26.32
C ILE A 309 -4.27 2.60 27.65
N GLY A 310 -5.57 2.29 27.68
CA GLY A 310 -6.25 1.72 28.86
C GLY A 310 -6.12 0.21 28.99
N GLY A 311 -5.61 -0.46 27.96
CA GLY A 311 -5.41 -1.91 27.86
C GLY A 311 -6.35 -2.59 26.86
N GLY A 312 -5.83 -3.50 26.03
CA GLY A 312 -6.56 -4.02 24.89
C GLY A 312 -6.70 -2.98 23.78
N TYR A 313 -7.75 -3.07 22.95
CA TYR A 313 -8.01 -2.06 21.92
C TYR A 313 -8.64 -0.80 22.54
N ASP A 314 -8.00 0.33 22.34
CA ASP A 314 -8.57 1.65 22.64
C ASP A 314 -9.00 2.36 21.34
N ALA A 315 -10.05 3.20 21.46
CA ALA A 315 -10.45 4.07 20.37
C ALA A 315 -9.53 5.29 20.28
N PHE A 316 -9.20 5.75 19.08
CA PHE A 316 -8.55 7.03 18.86
C PHE A 316 -9.36 7.93 17.93
N LEU A 317 -9.21 9.24 18.12
CA LEU A 317 -9.63 10.27 17.21
C LEU A 317 -8.48 11.25 17.05
N VAL A 318 -7.97 11.39 15.83
CA VAL A 318 -6.88 12.32 15.52
C VAL A 318 -7.33 13.35 14.49
N LYS A 319 -6.82 14.56 14.64
CA LYS A 319 -6.99 15.65 13.70
C LYS A 319 -5.65 15.95 13.05
N PHE A 320 -5.62 15.96 11.73
CA PHE A 320 -4.54 16.50 10.92
C PHE A 320 -4.98 17.88 10.43
N THR A 321 -4.19 18.90 10.72
CA THR A 321 -4.48 20.26 10.26
C THR A 321 -4.12 20.40 8.79
N ALA A 322 -4.95 21.10 8.03
CA ALA A 322 -4.55 21.57 6.71
C ALA A 322 -3.28 22.42 6.82
N ALA A 323 -2.36 22.27 5.86
CA ALA A 323 -1.10 23.04 5.83
C ALA A 323 -1.35 24.50 5.43
#